data_a1d7eae76c89b10e5aac7fdd4c1894d0
#
_entry.id   a1d7eae76c89b10e5aac7fdd4c1894d0
#
_cell.length_a   1.000
_cell.length_b   1.000
_cell.length_c   1.000
_cell.angle_alpha   90.00
_cell.angle_beta   90.00
_cell.angle_gamma   90.00
#
_symmetry.space_group_name_H-M   'P 1'
#
loop_
_entity.id
_entity.type
_entity.pdbx_description
1 polymer ?
#
loop_
_entity_poly.entity_id
_entity_poly.type
_entity_poly.pdbx_seq_one_letter_code
_entity_poly.pdbx_strand_id
1 'polypeptide(L)'
;MAQGLHEVEDVTSICSSLVLNLGTLEEKTIPAMEAAGRKAAVLGLPVILDPVGATASRFRRQTAIDMIRKAAPSVIRGNEAEIRALNQELRGHEAGNTCGVDSGTFGTIESRLETACSLRDLTGAVVVMTGEEDVVAGKERRFIVRNGHPWMARITGSGCMLDGLMGAFCGLYGELGPDGPLEEAVVMALSAHGLCGELAAGETAGRGGGTGQVHSACI
;
A
#
# COMPACT_ATOMS: atom_id res chain seq x y z
N MET A 1 -11.49 0.10 14.52
CA MET A 1 -11.48 0.93 13.30
C MET A 1 -12.90 1.29 12.96
N ALA A 2 -13.18 2.55 12.64
CA ALA A 2 -14.52 2.99 12.28
C ALA A 2 -14.90 2.41 10.91
N GLN A 3 -16.05 1.73 10.84
CA GLN A 3 -16.64 1.22 9.60
C GLN A 3 -18.04 1.79 9.36
N GLY A 4 -18.57 2.48 10.37
CA GLY A 4 -19.90 3.08 10.31
C GLY A 4 -19.89 4.38 9.49
N LEU A 5 -20.75 4.45 8.47
CA LEU A 5 -20.85 5.62 7.60
C LEU A 5 -21.12 6.92 8.38
N HIS A 6 -21.82 6.83 9.50
CA HIS A 6 -22.23 8.00 10.31
C HIS A 6 -21.15 8.50 11.30
N GLU A 7 -20.05 7.73 11.50
CA GLU A 7 -18.98 8.10 12.42
C GLU A 7 -17.63 8.31 11.74
N VAL A 8 -17.50 7.80 10.51
CA VAL A 8 -16.18 7.68 9.86
C VAL A 8 -15.51 9.04 9.61
N GLU A 9 -16.29 10.08 9.34
CA GLU A 9 -15.73 11.43 9.13
C GLU A 9 -15.25 12.05 10.45
N ASP A 10 -15.97 11.83 11.55
CA ASP A 10 -15.57 12.31 12.88
C ASP A 10 -14.26 11.63 13.32
N VAL A 11 -14.20 10.29 13.15
CA VAL A 11 -12.98 9.53 13.47
C VAL A 11 -11.80 9.97 12.58
N THR A 12 -12.03 10.16 11.28
CA THR A 12 -10.98 10.64 10.36
C THR A 12 -10.46 12.02 10.79
N SER A 13 -11.32 12.87 11.36
CA SER A 13 -10.96 14.23 11.77
C SER A 13 -9.94 14.30 12.91
N ILE A 14 -9.77 13.24 13.68
CA ILE A 14 -8.82 13.17 14.79
C ILE A 14 -7.58 12.33 14.48
N CYS A 15 -7.43 11.89 13.23
CA CYS A 15 -6.30 11.08 12.77
C CYS A 15 -5.22 11.94 12.11
N SER A 16 -3.97 11.44 12.11
CA SER A 16 -2.85 12.06 11.37
C SER A 16 -2.66 11.41 9.99
N SER A 17 -3.29 10.27 9.70
CA SER A 17 -3.29 9.59 8.42
C SER A 17 -4.51 8.67 8.27
N LEU A 18 -4.79 8.22 7.05
CA LEU A 18 -5.85 7.26 6.75
C LEU A 18 -5.29 6.07 5.98
N VAL A 19 -5.61 4.85 6.42
CA VAL A 19 -5.33 3.62 5.67
C VAL A 19 -6.64 3.03 5.14
N LEU A 20 -6.72 2.87 3.83
CA LEU A 20 -7.81 2.21 3.11
C LEU A 20 -7.31 0.86 2.59
N ASN A 21 -7.64 -0.24 3.28
CA ASN A 21 -7.27 -1.59 2.90
C ASN A 21 -8.49 -2.36 2.37
N LEU A 22 -8.40 -2.90 1.15
CA LEU A 22 -9.49 -3.61 0.47
C LEU A 22 -9.54 -5.12 0.79
N GLY A 23 -8.84 -5.59 1.83
CA GLY A 23 -8.71 -7.02 2.15
C GLY A 23 -10.05 -7.72 2.41
N THR A 24 -10.91 -7.15 3.24
CA THR A 24 -12.25 -7.66 3.59
C THR A 24 -13.35 -6.80 2.97
N LEU A 25 -13.25 -6.56 1.66
CA LEU A 25 -14.16 -5.66 0.95
C LEU A 25 -15.59 -6.20 0.94
N GLU A 26 -16.52 -5.40 1.46
CA GLU A 26 -17.97 -5.60 1.37
C GLU A 26 -18.61 -4.35 0.75
N GLU A 27 -19.66 -4.54 -0.06
CA GLU A 27 -20.35 -3.42 -0.71
C GLU A 27 -20.82 -2.34 0.28
N LYS A 28 -21.25 -2.76 1.46
CA LYS A 28 -21.73 -1.84 2.52
C LYS A 28 -20.62 -0.97 3.14
N THR A 29 -19.35 -1.36 3.03
CA THR A 29 -18.21 -0.60 3.59
C THR A 29 -17.66 0.44 2.62
N ILE A 30 -17.91 0.29 1.32
CA ILE A 30 -17.42 1.20 0.27
C ILE A 30 -17.84 2.66 0.53
N PRO A 31 -19.11 2.98 0.83
CA PRO A 31 -19.51 4.36 1.10
C PRO A 31 -18.76 5.01 2.28
N ALA A 32 -18.48 4.23 3.34
CA ALA A 32 -17.71 4.71 4.48
C ALA A 32 -16.24 4.96 4.11
N MET A 33 -15.62 4.08 3.32
CA MET A 33 -14.25 4.27 2.81
C MET A 33 -14.16 5.53 1.94
N GLU A 34 -15.13 5.76 1.06
CA GLU A 34 -15.20 6.96 0.23
C GLU A 34 -15.37 8.23 1.07
N ALA A 35 -16.24 8.20 2.09
CA ALA A 35 -16.45 9.33 2.99
C ALA A 35 -15.18 9.66 3.78
N ALA A 36 -14.52 8.64 4.35
CA ALA A 36 -13.24 8.81 5.03
C ALA A 36 -12.17 9.40 4.11
N GLY A 37 -12.05 8.87 2.88
CA GLY A 37 -11.09 9.35 1.89
C GLY A 37 -11.30 10.82 1.52
N ARG A 38 -12.54 11.21 1.24
CA ARG A 38 -12.89 12.63 0.98
C ARG A 38 -12.58 13.52 2.18
N LYS A 39 -12.90 13.06 3.38
CA LYS A 39 -12.62 13.81 4.60
C LYS A 39 -11.12 13.99 4.82
N ALA A 40 -10.34 12.93 4.63
CA ALA A 40 -8.88 12.98 4.70
C ALA A 40 -8.29 13.97 3.67
N ALA A 41 -8.78 13.96 2.43
CA ALA A 41 -8.35 14.89 1.39
C ALA A 41 -8.64 16.36 1.78
N VAL A 42 -9.81 16.65 2.34
CA VAL A 42 -10.17 18.00 2.84
C VAL A 42 -9.24 18.46 3.97
N LEU A 43 -8.81 17.53 4.81
CA LEU A 43 -7.92 17.82 5.95
C LEU A 43 -6.42 17.79 5.57
N GLY A 44 -6.08 17.44 4.33
CA GLY A 44 -4.70 17.27 3.89
C GLY A 44 -3.97 16.09 4.53
N LEU A 45 -4.71 15.10 5.03
CA LEU A 45 -4.11 13.92 5.66
C LEU A 45 -3.55 12.96 4.60
N PRO A 46 -2.40 12.34 4.85
CA PRO A 46 -1.90 11.27 4.00
C PRO A 46 -2.89 10.09 3.96
N VAL A 47 -3.21 9.62 2.75
CA VAL A 47 -4.08 8.45 2.53
C VAL A 47 -3.25 7.33 1.90
N ILE A 48 -3.21 6.19 2.55
CA ILE A 48 -2.56 4.97 2.08
C ILE A 48 -3.64 4.03 1.55
N LEU A 49 -3.52 3.60 0.29
CA LEU A 49 -4.43 2.63 -0.34
C LEU A 49 -3.70 1.30 -0.55
N ASP A 50 -4.23 0.23 0.04
CA ASP A 50 -3.84 -1.15 -0.27
C ASP A 50 -4.95 -1.83 -1.06
N PRO A 51 -4.78 -2.03 -2.38
CA PRO A 51 -5.77 -2.59 -3.28
C PRO A 51 -5.82 -4.12 -3.24
N VAL A 52 -5.81 -4.71 -2.05
CA VAL A 52 -5.78 -6.17 -1.85
C VAL A 52 -6.78 -6.87 -2.76
N GLY A 53 -6.26 -7.79 -3.57
CA GLY A 53 -7.07 -8.62 -4.45
C GLY A 53 -7.64 -7.90 -5.66
N ALA A 54 -7.06 -6.78 -6.11
CA ALA A 54 -7.45 -6.10 -7.34
C ALA A 54 -7.35 -7.00 -8.58
N THR A 55 -6.55 -8.06 -8.52
CA THR A 55 -6.45 -9.10 -9.55
C THR A 55 -7.51 -10.19 -9.43
N ALA A 56 -8.10 -10.38 -8.24
CA ALA A 56 -8.99 -11.51 -7.97
C ALA A 56 -10.38 -11.33 -8.58
N SER A 57 -10.87 -10.09 -8.73
CA SER A 57 -12.18 -9.84 -9.32
C SER A 57 -12.28 -8.43 -9.93
N ARG A 58 -13.17 -8.30 -10.93
CA ARG A 58 -13.49 -7.00 -11.51
C ARG A 58 -14.05 -6.02 -10.47
N PHE A 59 -14.86 -6.50 -9.55
CA PHE A 59 -15.43 -5.69 -8.46
C PHE A 59 -14.33 -5.04 -7.61
N ARG A 60 -13.35 -5.83 -7.14
CA ARG A 60 -12.24 -5.31 -6.33
C ARG A 60 -11.38 -4.32 -7.10
N ARG A 61 -11.06 -4.64 -8.36
CA ARG A 61 -10.29 -3.74 -9.22
C ARG A 61 -11.01 -2.42 -9.46
N GLN A 62 -12.30 -2.47 -9.80
CA GLN A 62 -13.10 -1.27 -10.00
C GLN A 62 -13.18 -0.42 -8.72
N THR A 63 -13.39 -1.05 -7.56
CA THR A 63 -13.40 -0.35 -6.27
C THR A 63 -12.06 0.31 -6.00
N ALA A 64 -10.92 -0.34 -6.27
CA ALA A 64 -9.61 0.27 -6.12
C ALA A 64 -9.44 1.51 -7.02
N ILE A 65 -9.86 1.44 -8.28
CA ILE A 65 -9.85 2.57 -9.21
C ILE A 65 -10.75 3.72 -8.71
N ASP A 66 -11.94 3.39 -8.19
CA ASP A 66 -12.85 4.39 -7.65
C ASP A 66 -12.27 5.05 -6.39
N MET A 67 -11.57 4.30 -5.51
CA MET A 67 -10.85 4.87 -4.38
C MET A 67 -9.71 5.79 -4.84
N ILE A 68 -8.94 5.41 -5.86
CA ILE A 68 -7.89 6.28 -6.43
C ILE A 68 -8.50 7.62 -6.88
N ARG A 69 -9.63 7.59 -7.57
CA ARG A 69 -10.28 8.81 -8.08
C ARG A 69 -10.94 9.66 -7.01
N LYS A 70 -11.54 9.04 -5.98
CA LYS A 70 -12.38 9.73 -4.98
C LYS A 70 -11.64 10.11 -3.71
N ALA A 71 -10.68 9.31 -3.28
CA ALA A 71 -9.89 9.53 -2.07
C ALA A 71 -8.51 10.14 -2.35
N ALA A 72 -8.09 10.20 -3.63
CA ALA A 72 -6.81 10.75 -4.06
C ALA A 72 -5.63 10.29 -3.14
N PRO A 73 -5.35 8.98 -3.05
CA PRO A 73 -4.37 8.46 -2.11
C PRO A 73 -2.99 9.08 -2.34
N SER A 74 -2.31 9.39 -1.24
CA SER A 74 -0.92 9.87 -1.25
C SER A 74 0.07 8.73 -1.49
N VAL A 75 -0.32 7.52 -1.10
CA VAL A 75 0.48 6.29 -1.28
C VAL A 75 -0.43 5.17 -1.79
N ILE A 76 0.03 4.45 -2.80
CA ILE A 76 -0.61 3.20 -3.27
C ILE A 76 0.41 2.08 -3.06
N ARG A 77 0.06 1.08 -2.25
CA ARG A 77 0.93 -0.04 -1.94
C ARG A 77 0.27 -1.36 -2.32
N GLY A 78 0.93 -2.20 -3.08
CA GLY A 78 0.44 -3.51 -3.48
C GLY A 78 1.57 -4.44 -3.91
N ASN A 79 1.26 -5.70 -4.19
CA ASN A 79 2.20 -6.59 -4.85
C ASN A 79 2.30 -6.26 -6.36
N GLU A 80 3.25 -6.89 -7.04
CA GLU A 80 3.50 -6.63 -8.46
C GLU A 80 2.24 -6.83 -9.33
N ALA A 81 1.47 -7.90 -9.08
CA ALA A 81 0.29 -8.21 -9.87
C ALA A 81 -0.82 -7.15 -9.67
N GLU A 82 -1.02 -6.68 -8.44
CA GLU A 82 -2.00 -5.65 -8.10
C GLU A 82 -1.64 -4.31 -8.74
N ILE A 83 -0.38 -3.86 -8.60
CA ILE A 83 0.08 -2.60 -9.18
C ILE A 83 0.02 -2.63 -10.71
N ARG A 84 0.41 -3.74 -11.34
CA ARG A 84 0.27 -3.92 -12.79
C ARG A 84 -1.19 -3.85 -13.23
N ALA A 85 -2.10 -4.51 -12.51
CA ALA A 85 -3.53 -4.51 -12.85
C ALA A 85 -4.13 -3.10 -12.78
N LEU A 86 -3.79 -2.32 -11.75
CA LEU A 86 -4.23 -0.92 -11.64
C LEU A 86 -3.65 -0.05 -12.75
N ASN A 87 -2.36 -0.20 -13.04
CA ASN A 87 -1.69 0.57 -14.10
C ASN A 87 -2.32 0.28 -15.48
N GLN A 88 -2.60 -0.98 -15.78
CA GLN A 88 -3.27 -1.39 -17.02
C GLN A 88 -4.68 -0.84 -17.12
N GLU A 89 -5.48 -0.92 -16.06
CA GLU A 89 -6.86 -0.45 -16.04
C GLU A 89 -6.92 1.07 -16.24
N LEU A 90 -6.08 1.83 -15.57
CA LEU A 90 -6.03 3.29 -15.71
C LEU A 90 -5.53 3.72 -17.10
N ARG A 91 -4.52 3.04 -17.65
CA ARG A 91 -4.06 3.28 -19.02
C ARG A 91 -5.09 2.89 -20.08
N GLY A 92 -5.81 1.79 -19.89
CA GLY A 92 -6.85 1.34 -20.81
C GLY A 92 -8.01 2.31 -20.95
N HIS A 93 -8.31 3.06 -19.91
CA HIS A 93 -9.29 4.15 -19.96
C HIS A 93 -8.78 5.37 -20.75
N GLU A 94 -7.46 5.55 -20.86
CA GLU A 94 -6.87 6.65 -21.68
C GLU A 94 -6.61 6.23 -23.13
N ALA A 95 -6.32 4.97 -23.40
CA ALA A 95 -5.78 4.49 -24.68
C ALA A 95 -6.68 3.52 -25.45
N GLY A 96 -7.98 3.42 -25.20
CA GLY A 96 -8.89 2.56 -25.98
C GLY A 96 -8.27 1.20 -26.38
N ASN A 97 -8.34 0.21 -25.53
CA ASN A 97 -8.09 -1.22 -25.80
C ASN A 97 -6.78 -1.61 -26.50
N THR A 98 -5.69 -1.72 -25.78
CA THR A 98 -4.60 -2.63 -26.14
C THR A 98 -4.28 -3.53 -24.95
N CYS A 99 -4.93 -4.69 -24.91
CA CYS A 99 -4.70 -5.73 -23.94
C CYS A 99 -3.43 -6.51 -24.31
N GLY A 100 -2.34 -6.30 -23.58
CA GLY A 100 -1.18 -7.18 -23.59
C GLY A 100 -1.09 -7.85 -22.21
N VAL A 101 -1.52 -9.10 -22.14
CA VAL A 101 -1.39 -9.95 -20.94
C VAL A 101 -0.05 -10.65 -21.02
N ASP A 102 0.96 -10.16 -20.29
CA ASP A 102 2.12 -10.97 -19.97
C ASP A 102 1.86 -11.68 -18.64
N SER A 103 1.51 -12.96 -18.77
CA SER A 103 1.28 -13.87 -17.66
C SER A 103 2.60 -14.51 -17.21
N GLY A 104 2.98 -14.32 -15.94
CA GLY A 104 3.64 -15.41 -15.22
C GLY A 104 5.12 -15.40 -14.98
N THR A 105 5.84 -14.27 -15.11
CA THR A 105 7.20 -14.14 -14.54
C THR A 105 7.27 -12.83 -13.75
N PHE A 106 7.78 -12.89 -12.51
CA PHE A 106 8.11 -11.67 -11.78
C PHE A 106 9.05 -10.84 -12.66
N GLY A 107 8.69 -9.58 -12.89
CA GLY A 107 9.45 -8.71 -13.75
C GLY A 107 10.83 -8.40 -13.16
N THR A 108 11.77 -8.00 -14.01
CA THR A 108 13.04 -7.43 -13.52
C THR A 108 12.77 -6.18 -12.68
N ILE A 109 13.72 -5.81 -11.84
CA ILE A 109 13.63 -4.59 -11.01
C ILE A 109 13.34 -3.36 -11.87
N GLU A 110 13.95 -3.27 -13.05
CA GLU A 110 13.74 -2.19 -14.00
C GLU A 110 12.29 -2.15 -14.49
N SER A 111 11.73 -3.29 -14.88
CA SER A 111 10.33 -3.40 -15.33
C SER A 111 9.34 -3.07 -14.21
N ARG A 112 9.65 -3.47 -12.96
CA ARG A 112 8.85 -3.15 -11.78
C ARG A 112 8.90 -1.65 -11.48
N LEU A 113 10.08 -1.02 -11.56
CA LEU A 113 10.27 0.42 -11.41
C LEU A 113 9.51 1.18 -12.49
N GLU A 114 9.58 0.78 -13.75
CA GLU A 114 8.85 1.40 -14.85
C GLU A 114 7.34 1.35 -14.62
N THR A 115 6.82 0.20 -14.20
CA THR A 115 5.39 0.04 -13.90
C THR A 115 4.97 0.92 -12.72
N ALA A 116 5.75 0.95 -11.64
CA ALA A 116 5.48 1.79 -10.47
C ALA A 116 5.53 3.28 -10.82
N CYS A 117 6.51 3.71 -11.60
CA CYS A 117 6.61 5.08 -12.10
C CYS A 117 5.43 5.45 -12.99
N SER A 118 5.01 4.55 -13.87
CA SER A 118 3.85 4.75 -14.72
C SER A 118 2.57 4.98 -13.90
N LEU A 119 2.32 4.16 -12.88
CA LEU A 119 1.15 4.33 -12.01
C LEU A 119 1.25 5.62 -11.19
N ARG A 120 2.45 5.97 -10.69
CA ARG A 120 2.71 7.24 -10.03
C ARG A 120 2.36 8.42 -10.93
N ASP A 121 2.78 8.40 -12.19
CA ASP A 121 2.53 9.50 -13.14
C ASP A 121 1.04 9.67 -13.46
N LEU A 122 0.28 8.57 -13.45
CA LEU A 122 -1.18 8.57 -13.64
C LEU A 122 -1.95 9.07 -12.41
N THR A 123 -1.42 8.84 -11.22
CA THR A 123 -2.17 9.06 -9.97
C THR A 123 -1.64 10.20 -9.12
N GLY A 124 -0.37 10.57 -9.28
CA GLY A 124 0.34 11.51 -8.41
C GLY A 124 0.75 10.92 -7.05
N ALA A 125 0.40 9.67 -6.76
CA ALA A 125 0.72 9.00 -5.51
C ALA A 125 2.15 8.44 -5.50
N VAL A 126 2.76 8.33 -4.33
CA VAL A 126 3.93 7.44 -4.15
C VAL A 126 3.46 6.00 -4.35
N VAL A 127 4.10 5.25 -5.25
CA VAL A 127 3.75 3.87 -5.54
C VAL A 127 4.76 2.92 -4.94
N VAL A 128 4.26 1.98 -4.14
CA VAL A 128 5.04 0.92 -3.49
C VAL A 128 4.66 -0.43 -4.09
N MET A 129 5.62 -1.10 -4.66
CA MET A 129 5.45 -2.47 -5.16
C MET A 129 6.25 -3.42 -4.27
N THR A 130 5.54 -4.15 -3.40
CA THR A 130 6.17 -5.08 -2.46
C THR A 130 6.54 -6.41 -3.11
N GLY A 131 7.63 -7.01 -2.61
CA GLY A 131 8.16 -8.28 -3.10
C GLY A 131 9.34 -8.78 -2.29
N GLU A 132 10.23 -9.58 -2.89
CA GLU A 132 11.52 -9.94 -2.29
C GLU A 132 12.41 -8.69 -2.13
N GLU A 133 12.39 -7.83 -3.12
CA GLU A 133 12.90 -6.47 -3.07
C GLU A 133 11.73 -5.52 -3.27
N ASP A 134 11.54 -4.58 -2.36
CA ASP A 134 10.48 -3.60 -2.50
C ASP A 134 10.92 -2.43 -3.37
N VAL A 135 10.03 -1.98 -4.23
CA VAL A 135 10.27 -0.85 -5.13
C VAL A 135 9.39 0.32 -4.70
N VAL A 136 9.97 1.50 -4.56
CA VAL A 136 9.26 2.75 -4.25
C VAL A 136 9.48 3.76 -5.36
N ALA A 137 8.40 4.17 -6.02
CA ALA A 137 8.39 5.26 -6.99
C ALA A 137 7.83 6.53 -6.33
N GLY A 138 8.69 7.37 -5.80
CA GLY A 138 8.36 8.67 -5.25
C GLY A 138 8.27 9.75 -6.32
N LYS A 139 7.90 10.95 -5.91
CA LYS A 139 7.75 12.10 -6.80
C LYS A 139 9.09 12.49 -7.45
N GLU A 140 10.13 12.58 -6.65
CA GLU A 140 11.47 13.01 -7.08
C GLU A 140 12.47 11.85 -7.14
N ARG A 141 12.31 10.88 -6.25
CA ARG A 141 13.27 9.80 -6.06
C ARG A 141 12.62 8.42 -6.19
N ARG A 142 13.47 7.44 -6.46
CA ARG A 142 13.10 6.04 -6.55
C ARG A 142 13.99 5.27 -5.60
N PHE A 143 13.42 4.26 -4.95
CA PHE A 143 14.17 3.45 -3.99
C PHE A 143 13.93 1.96 -4.24
N ILE A 144 14.93 1.18 -3.89
CA ILE A 144 14.85 -0.28 -3.79
C ILE A 144 15.20 -0.63 -2.36
N VAL A 145 14.27 -1.27 -1.64
CA VAL A 145 14.47 -1.71 -0.26
C VAL A 145 14.72 -3.21 -0.27
N ARG A 146 15.87 -3.64 0.30
CA ARG A 146 16.39 -5.02 0.22
C ARG A 146 16.53 -5.66 1.59
N ASN A 147 15.64 -5.36 2.48
CA ASN A 147 15.65 -5.98 3.80
C ASN A 147 14.37 -6.78 4.02
N GLY A 148 14.39 -7.65 5.02
CA GLY A 148 13.31 -8.55 5.33
C GLY A 148 13.74 -10.01 5.34
N HIS A 149 12.80 -10.90 5.61
CA HIS A 149 13.07 -12.33 5.69
C HIS A 149 11.98 -13.12 4.94
N PRO A 150 12.32 -14.23 4.23
CA PRO A 150 11.34 -15.02 3.47
C PRO A 150 10.16 -15.55 4.29
N TRP A 151 10.31 -15.69 5.59
CA TRP A 151 9.22 -16.10 6.48
C TRP A 151 8.10 -15.07 6.56
N MET A 152 8.38 -13.80 6.33
CA MET A 152 7.35 -12.74 6.33
C MET A 152 6.26 -13.02 5.28
N ALA A 153 6.63 -13.59 4.13
CA ALA A 153 5.67 -13.99 3.09
C ALA A 153 4.71 -15.11 3.52
N ARG A 154 5.03 -15.85 4.59
CA ARG A 154 4.19 -16.92 5.15
C ARG A 154 3.28 -16.45 6.27
N ILE A 155 3.38 -15.19 6.68
CA ILE A 155 2.59 -14.62 7.76
C ILE A 155 1.38 -13.91 7.16
N THR A 156 0.19 -14.47 7.42
CA THR A 156 -1.05 -13.80 7.03
C THR A 156 -1.19 -12.48 7.78
N GLY A 157 -1.39 -11.39 7.04
CA GLY A 157 -1.53 -10.05 7.62
C GLY A 157 -0.21 -9.25 7.68
N SER A 158 0.93 -9.81 7.27
CA SER A 158 2.19 -9.06 7.16
C SER A 158 2.03 -7.77 6.35
N GLY A 159 1.28 -7.80 5.24
CA GLY A 159 0.94 -6.62 4.47
C GLY A 159 0.13 -5.59 5.25
N CYS A 160 -0.90 -6.03 5.98
CA CYS A 160 -1.71 -5.11 6.80
C CYS A 160 -0.91 -4.47 7.96
N MET A 161 0.08 -5.19 8.52
CA MET A 161 1.01 -4.60 9.49
C MET A 161 1.86 -3.50 8.86
N LEU A 162 2.38 -3.74 7.66
CA LEU A 162 3.11 -2.74 6.90
C LEU A 162 2.25 -1.51 6.59
N ASP A 163 0.97 -1.69 6.24
CA ASP A 163 0.04 -0.57 6.03
C ASP A 163 -0.12 0.29 7.29
N GLY A 164 -0.22 -0.36 8.45
CA GLY A 164 -0.27 0.33 9.75
C GLY A 164 0.99 1.14 10.03
N LEU A 165 2.17 0.58 9.75
CA LEU A 165 3.45 1.29 9.87
C LEU A 165 3.53 2.46 8.88
N MET A 166 3.15 2.25 7.60
CA MET A 166 3.09 3.34 6.63
C MET A 166 2.16 4.46 7.08
N GLY A 167 0.99 4.11 7.63
CA GLY A 167 0.07 5.09 8.20
C GLY A 167 0.74 5.92 9.31
N ALA A 168 1.43 5.27 10.24
CA ALA A 168 2.11 5.95 11.34
C ALA A 168 3.25 6.87 10.85
N PHE A 169 4.13 6.37 9.98
CA PHE A 169 5.25 7.18 9.46
C PHE A 169 4.76 8.32 8.57
N CYS A 170 3.81 8.07 7.66
CA CYS A 170 3.26 9.11 6.80
C CYS A 170 2.49 10.17 7.59
N GLY A 171 1.76 9.77 8.65
CA GLY A 171 1.07 10.70 9.54
C GLY A 171 2.05 11.63 10.27
N LEU A 172 3.16 11.08 10.78
CA LEU A 172 4.21 11.87 11.41
C LEU A 172 4.83 12.89 10.44
N TYR A 173 5.12 12.47 9.20
CA TYR A 173 5.67 13.36 8.17
C TYR A 173 4.66 14.41 7.72
N GLY A 174 3.37 14.09 7.68
CA GLY A 174 2.31 15.06 7.41
C GLY A 174 2.27 16.22 8.41
N GLU A 175 2.62 15.95 9.68
CA GLU A 175 2.73 16.98 10.73
C GLU A 175 3.95 17.92 10.53
N LEU A 176 4.98 17.48 9.80
CA LEU A 176 6.15 18.29 9.47
C LEU A 176 5.90 19.30 8.33
N GLY A 177 4.72 19.27 7.71
CA GLY A 177 4.27 20.18 6.67
C GLY A 177 4.12 19.50 5.29
N PRO A 178 3.46 20.19 4.34
CA PRO A 178 3.13 19.63 3.03
C PRO A 178 4.35 19.36 2.14
N ASP A 179 5.52 19.90 2.48
CA ASP A 179 6.77 19.74 1.73
C ASP A 179 7.64 18.59 2.26
N GLY A 180 7.16 17.83 3.25
CA GLY A 180 7.86 16.66 3.77
C GLY A 180 7.98 15.56 2.71
N PRO A 181 9.16 14.92 2.58
CA PRO A 181 9.38 13.88 1.57
C PRO A 181 8.62 12.59 1.93
N LEU A 182 7.38 12.48 1.49
CA LEU A 182 6.49 11.36 1.79
C LEU A 182 7.11 10.01 1.39
N GLU A 183 7.87 9.97 0.32
CA GLU A 183 8.61 8.77 -0.09
C GLU A 183 9.64 8.31 0.93
N GLU A 184 10.23 9.21 1.72
CA GLU A 184 11.15 8.83 2.80
C GLU A 184 10.41 8.18 3.97
N ALA A 185 9.24 8.71 4.35
CA ALA A 185 8.38 8.09 5.35
C ALA A 185 8.00 6.66 4.96
N VAL A 186 7.66 6.46 3.70
CA VAL A 186 7.34 5.13 3.14
C VAL A 186 8.54 4.20 3.20
N VAL A 187 9.73 4.66 2.80
CA VAL A 187 10.97 3.85 2.85
C VAL A 187 11.33 3.50 4.29
N MET A 188 11.14 4.43 5.24
CA MET A 188 11.36 4.15 6.67
C MET A 188 10.40 3.08 7.20
N ALA A 189 9.12 3.13 6.81
CA ALA A 189 8.15 2.11 7.18
C ALA A 189 8.50 0.72 6.63
N LEU A 190 8.90 0.63 5.35
CA LEU A 190 9.39 -0.59 4.72
C LEU A 190 10.62 -1.14 5.44
N SER A 191 11.62 -0.27 5.68
CA SER A 191 12.86 -0.64 6.34
C SER A 191 12.64 -1.14 7.76
N ALA A 192 11.78 -0.46 8.53
CA ALA A 192 11.42 -0.86 9.88
C ALA A 192 10.71 -2.23 9.90
N HIS A 193 9.74 -2.43 9.00
CA HIS A 193 9.02 -3.70 8.88
C HIS A 193 9.96 -4.86 8.51
N GLY A 194 10.83 -4.66 7.52
CA GLY A 194 11.81 -5.66 7.10
C GLY A 194 12.81 -6.00 8.21
N LEU A 195 13.33 -4.99 8.91
CA LEU A 195 14.25 -5.20 10.04
C LEU A 195 13.59 -5.99 11.18
N CYS A 196 12.34 -5.69 11.52
CA CYS A 196 11.59 -6.48 12.49
C CYS A 196 11.47 -7.95 12.07
N GLY A 197 11.20 -8.20 10.78
CA GLY A 197 11.15 -9.55 10.22
C GLY A 197 12.48 -10.30 10.33
N GLU A 198 13.61 -9.65 10.05
CA GLU A 198 14.95 -10.21 10.18
C GLU A 198 15.29 -10.55 11.64
N LEU A 199 15.05 -9.63 12.57
CA LEU A 199 15.29 -9.83 13.99
C LEU A 199 14.45 -10.98 14.55
N ALA A 200 13.15 -11.00 14.23
CA ALA A 200 12.24 -12.06 14.66
C ALA A 200 12.67 -13.44 14.11
N ALA A 201 13.10 -13.51 12.87
CA ALA A 201 13.62 -14.73 12.27
C ALA A 201 14.90 -15.22 12.96
N GLY A 202 15.82 -14.32 13.30
CA GLY A 202 17.05 -14.63 14.02
C GLY A 202 16.78 -15.20 15.41
N GLU A 203 15.84 -14.62 16.16
CA GLU A 203 15.45 -15.11 17.49
C GLU A 203 14.77 -16.49 17.44
N THR A 204 13.94 -16.73 16.44
CA THR A 204 13.18 -17.99 16.33
C THR A 204 14.03 -19.14 15.78
N ALA A 205 15.05 -18.87 14.98
CA ALA A 205 15.95 -19.88 14.43
C ALA A 205 16.67 -20.67 15.54
N GLY A 206 17.03 -20.00 16.65
CA GLY A 206 17.66 -20.63 17.81
C GLY A 206 16.70 -21.44 18.71
N ARG A 207 15.39 -21.31 18.54
CA ARG A 207 14.35 -21.91 19.40
C ARG A 207 13.51 -22.99 18.71
N GLY A 208 13.80 -23.31 17.44
CA GLY A 208 12.97 -24.24 16.65
C GLY A 208 11.55 -23.72 16.38
N GLY A 209 11.36 -22.41 16.46
CA GLY A 209 10.07 -21.76 16.31
C GLY A 209 9.58 -21.71 14.86
N GLY A 210 8.27 -21.82 14.68
CA GLY A 210 7.60 -21.67 13.40
C GLY A 210 7.25 -20.21 13.10
N THR A 211 6.62 -19.97 11.94
CA THR A 211 6.18 -18.65 11.46
C THR A 211 5.29 -17.87 12.43
N GLY A 212 4.57 -18.55 13.33
CA GLY A 212 3.75 -17.92 14.37
C GLY A 212 4.55 -17.12 15.39
N GLN A 213 5.79 -17.54 15.71
CA GLN A 213 6.66 -16.80 16.62
C GLN A 213 7.26 -15.56 15.95
N VAL A 214 7.55 -15.62 14.64
CA VAL A 214 7.97 -14.45 13.87
C VAL A 214 6.89 -13.36 13.91
N HIS A 215 5.62 -13.75 13.71
CA HIS A 215 4.49 -12.81 13.79
C HIS A 215 4.41 -12.12 15.16
N SER A 216 4.53 -12.88 16.25
CA SER A 216 4.47 -12.34 17.62
C SER A 216 5.64 -11.41 17.95
N ALA A 217 6.83 -11.60 17.34
CA ALA A 217 7.99 -10.75 17.57
C ALA A 217 7.93 -9.44 16.77
N CYS A 218 7.12 -9.39 15.71
CA CYS A 218 6.95 -8.18 14.88
C CYS A 218 5.83 -7.23 15.37
N ILE A 219 5.01 -7.67 16.35
CA ILE A 219 3.95 -6.87 16.96
C ILE A 219 4.45 -6.25 18.27
#